data_e8952412e2267e83c41892ad95b987fa
#
_entry.id   e8952412e2267e83c41892ad95b987fa
#
_cell.length_a   1.000
_cell.length_b   1.000
_cell.length_c   1.000
_cell.angle_alpha   90.00
_cell.angle_beta   90.00
_cell.angle_gamma   90.00
#
_symmetry.space_group_name_H-M   'P 1'
#
loop_
_entity.id
_entity.type
_entity.pdbx_description
1 polymer ?
#
loop_
_entity_poly.entity_id
_entity_poly.type
_entity_poly.pdbx_seq_one_letter_code
_entity_poly.pdbx_strand_id
1 'polypeptide(L)'
;MITVPATIFCAPLLAGIAIWVKIDSPGTGFFRQKRVGIHQKYFEILKFRTMRADTPKDVPTHLLENPDQYITKSGKFLRATSLDELPQLMNILKGDMSLVGPRPALWNQYDLLKEREKYGANDVLPGLTGWAQIHGRDTISISEKAKLDGYYVEHQSTWMDLKCLFLTVLAVLRRDGVQEGAEKKVNDTPLVSVIMATYRRERELSCALESLARQTWKNQEIILVDDNADSEWNARVKKIVEGFQRRYQISLKYVVNETNKGSATSRNRGIEKASGMYITFLDDDDKYRKEKIEQQVRHMQCVKSNVSITDLALYREDGRLEEVRKRNYLNPGVIQEEKHLLAKHYLYHMTGTDTLMFEREFLLKSGGFPPIDLGDEFYLMEKVIRNHGTVSYLPRCDVKALVHTESEGMSSRERKIEGENRLFAHKKKYWADMRWGEKRKFVCAIIWYLGIRILETDSIRHL
;
A
#
# COMPACT_ATOMS: atom_id res chain seq x y z
N MET A 1 34.89 -5.53 -17.37
CA MET A 1 36.26 -5.40 -16.80
C MET A 1 36.28 -5.42 -15.26
N ILE A 2 35.32 -4.86 -14.57
CA ILE A 2 35.27 -4.82 -13.06
C ILE A 2 35.04 -6.21 -12.46
N THR A 3 34.34 -7.11 -13.15
CA THR A 3 33.89 -8.41 -12.59
C THR A 3 35.06 -9.39 -12.34
N VAL A 4 36.11 -9.37 -13.19
CA VAL A 4 37.27 -10.25 -13.02
C VAL A 4 38.03 -9.94 -11.73
N PRO A 5 38.46 -8.69 -11.49
CA PRO A 5 39.08 -8.32 -10.21
C PRO A 5 38.20 -8.61 -9.00
N ALA A 6 36.88 -8.30 -9.09
CA ALA A 6 35.93 -8.58 -8.04
C ALA A 6 35.82 -10.06 -7.71
N THR A 7 35.82 -10.94 -8.72
CA THR A 7 35.75 -12.40 -8.51
C THR A 7 37.02 -12.92 -7.85
N ILE A 8 38.18 -12.44 -8.27
CA ILE A 8 39.48 -12.84 -7.67
C ILE A 8 39.53 -12.38 -6.19
N PHE A 9 39.11 -11.15 -5.91
CA PHE A 9 39.06 -10.61 -4.55
C PHE A 9 38.08 -11.39 -3.65
N CYS A 10 36.94 -11.80 -4.18
CA CYS A 10 35.92 -12.57 -3.46
C CYS A 10 36.23 -14.07 -3.38
N ALA A 11 37.23 -14.61 -4.12
CA ALA A 11 37.50 -16.05 -4.17
C ALA A 11 37.77 -16.69 -2.79
N PRO A 12 38.57 -16.11 -1.88
CA PRO A 12 38.75 -16.67 -0.55
C PRO A 12 37.46 -16.71 0.27
N LEU A 13 36.64 -15.66 0.17
CA LEU A 13 35.34 -15.58 0.82
C LEU A 13 34.38 -16.64 0.28
N LEU A 14 34.32 -16.80 -1.03
CA LEU A 14 33.48 -17.82 -1.70
C LEU A 14 33.88 -19.23 -1.24
N ALA A 15 35.19 -19.52 -1.14
CA ALA A 15 35.70 -20.80 -0.65
C ALA A 15 35.29 -21.04 0.82
N GLY A 16 35.48 -20.05 1.68
CA GLY A 16 35.09 -20.11 3.10
C GLY A 16 33.59 -20.37 3.28
N ILE A 17 32.74 -19.65 2.55
CA ILE A 17 31.29 -19.86 2.57
C ILE A 17 30.91 -21.25 2.05
N ALA A 18 31.53 -21.73 0.98
CA ALA A 18 31.26 -23.06 0.42
C ALA A 18 31.58 -24.17 1.44
N ILE A 19 32.68 -24.03 2.19
CA ILE A 19 33.06 -24.95 3.26
C ILE A 19 32.03 -24.88 4.39
N TRP A 20 31.65 -23.68 4.83
CA TRP A 20 30.66 -23.49 5.89
C TRP A 20 29.30 -24.13 5.55
N VAL A 21 28.79 -23.91 4.34
CA VAL A 21 27.54 -24.53 3.85
C VAL A 21 27.62 -26.05 3.86
N LYS A 22 28.78 -26.63 3.50
CA LYS A 22 29.01 -28.09 3.52
C LYS A 22 29.02 -28.67 4.93
N ILE A 23 29.57 -27.93 5.88
CA ILE A 23 29.60 -28.35 7.31
C ILE A 23 28.22 -28.26 7.94
N ASP A 24 27.44 -27.20 7.62
CA ASP A 24 26.14 -26.95 8.22
C ASP A 24 25.05 -27.98 7.77
N SER A 25 25.14 -28.49 6.54
CA SER A 25 24.18 -29.47 6.04
C SER A 25 24.77 -30.39 4.96
N PRO A 26 24.38 -31.70 4.94
CA PRO A 26 24.87 -32.65 3.94
C PRO A 26 24.41 -32.27 2.51
N GLY A 27 25.34 -32.43 1.53
CA GLY A 27 25.08 -32.20 0.10
C GLY A 27 26.06 -31.22 -0.55
N THR A 28 25.72 -30.72 -1.76
CA THR A 28 26.55 -29.78 -2.51
C THR A 28 26.57 -28.40 -1.88
N GLY A 29 27.69 -27.67 -1.88
CA GLY A 29 27.78 -26.29 -1.41
C GLY A 29 27.03 -25.28 -2.27
N PHE A 30 26.78 -25.64 -3.54
CA PHE A 30 26.13 -24.79 -4.54
C PHE A 30 24.77 -25.34 -4.93
N PHE A 31 23.87 -24.42 -5.25
CA PHE A 31 22.55 -24.64 -5.82
C PHE A 31 22.49 -24.08 -7.22
N ARG A 32 21.88 -24.82 -8.15
CA ARG A 32 21.66 -24.40 -9.51
C ARG A 32 20.18 -24.42 -9.82
N GLN A 33 19.71 -23.40 -10.55
CA GLN A 33 18.31 -23.28 -10.92
C GLN A 33 18.16 -22.70 -12.31
N LYS A 34 17.29 -23.29 -13.12
CA LYS A 34 16.99 -22.85 -14.48
C LYS A 34 16.29 -21.48 -14.45
N ARG A 35 16.84 -20.52 -15.17
CA ARG A 35 16.34 -19.16 -15.30
C ARG A 35 16.27 -18.73 -16.75
N VAL A 36 15.52 -17.65 -17.00
CA VAL A 36 15.40 -17.02 -18.31
C VAL A 36 16.41 -15.89 -18.41
N GLY A 37 17.26 -15.95 -19.43
CA GLY A 37 18.25 -14.94 -19.81
C GLY A 37 17.78 -14.08 -20.98
N ILE A 38 18.75 -13.41 -21.61
CA ILE A 38 18.52 -12.56 -22.79
C ILE A 38 17.83 -13.34 -23.91
N HIS A 39 16.92 -12.68 -24.64
CA HIS A 39 16.12 -13.29 -25.73
C HIS A 39 15.43 -14.59 -25.30
N GLN A 40 15.00 -14.65 -24.03
CA GLN A 40 14.33 -15.80 -23.42
C GLN A 40 15.13 -17.12 -23.46
N LYS A 41 16.45 -17.08 -23.69
CA LYS A 41 17.32 -18.26 -23.60
C LYS A 41 17.47 -18.70 -22.15
N TYR A 42 17.42 -20.00 -21.91
CA TYR A 42 17.61 -20.56 -20.58
C TYR A 42 19.08 -20.67 -20.20
N PHE A 43 19.35 -20.37 -18.91
CA PHE A 43 20.65 -20.61 -18.29
C PHE A 43 20.47 -21.12 -16.86
N GLU A 44 21.55 -21.62 -16.25
CA GLU A 44 21.55 -22.03 -14.83
C GLU A 44 22.19 -20.96 -13.97
N ILE A 45 21.38 -20.34 -13.08
CA ILE A 45 21.91 -19.44 -12.08
C ILE A 45 22.62 -20.21 -10.98
N LEU A 46 23.77 -19.73 -10.53
CA LEU A 46 24.56 -20.33 -9.46
C LEU A 46 24.42 -19.56 -8.16
N LYS A 47 24.07 -20.25 -7.06
CA LYS A 47 23.96 -19.69 -5.72
C LYS A 47 24.61 -20.60 -4.68
N PHE A 48 24.91 -20.08 -3.51
CA PHE A 48 25.15 -20.97 -2.37
C PHE A 48 23.84 -21.66 -1.97
N ARG A 49 23.95 -22.92 -1.55
CA ARG A 49 22.81 -23.64 -1.03
C ARG A 49 22.44 -23.10 0.36
N THR A 50 21.22 -22.60 0.47
CA THR A 50 20.65 -22.04 1.71
C THR A 50 19.53 -22.92 2.29
N MET A 51 19.19 -24.00 1.59
CA MET A 51 18.12 -24.91 1.97
C MET A 51 18.65 -26.36 1.98
N ARG A 52 17.96 -27.21 2.72
CA ARG A 52 18.26 -28.63 2.80
C ARG A 52 18.15 -29.31 1.44
N ALA A 53 18.89 -30.43 1.24
CA ALA A 53 18.92 -31.14 -0.04
C ALA A 53 17.59 -31.80 -0.44
N ASP A 54 16.72 -32.05 0.55
CA ASP A 54 15.38 -32.64 0.38
C ASP A 54 14.29 -31.59 0.01
N THR A 55 14.67 -30.33 -0.14
CA THR A 55 13.73 -29.26 -0.54
C THR A 55 13.30 -29.43 -2.00
N PRO A 56 12.00 -29.28 -2.35
CA PRO A 56 11.52 -29.27 -3.73
C PRO A 56 12.21 -28.20 -4.59
N LYS A 57 12.86 -28.62 -5.70
CA LYS A 57 13.73 -27.72 -6.50
C LYS A 57 12.97 -26.78 -7.42
N ASP A 58 11.78 -27.19 -7.88
CA ASP A 58 11.00 -26.48 -8.91
C ASP A 58 9.87 -25.59 -8.32
N VAL A 59 9.79 -25.54 -7.01
CA VAL A 59 8.83 -24.69 -6.31
C VAL A 59 9.54 -23.45 -5.79
N PRO A 60 9.08 -22.22 -6.15
CA PRO A 60 9.60 -20.99 -5.55
C PRO A 60 9.50 -21.04 -4.03
N THR A 61 10.50 -20.53 -3.31
CA THR A 61 10.55 -20.59 -1.85
C THR A 61 9.29 -20.01 -1.17
N HIS A 62 8.69 -18.99 -1.77
CA HIS A 62 7.46 -18.36 -1.27
C HIS A 62 6.18 -19.19 -1.51
N LEU A 63 6.26 -20.27 -2.27
CA LEU A 63 5.15 -21.23 -2.48
C LEU A 63 5.32 -22.52 -1.68
N LEU A 64 6.42 -22.67 -0.93
CA LEU A 64 6.64 -23.83 -0.05
C LEU A 64 5.80 -23.71 1.23
N GLU A 65 5.17 -24.80 1.62
CA GLU A 65 4.56 -24.91 2.96
C GLU A 65 5.69 -24.98 4.01
N ASN A 66 5.72 -23.99 4.93
CA ASN A 66 6.74 -23.88 6.00
C ASN A 66 8.20 -23.86 5.50
N PRO A 67 8.63 -22.89 4.67
CA PRO A 67 9.98 -22.86 4.10
C PRO A 67 11.08 -22.77 5.17
N ASP A 68 10.77 -22.22 6.36
CA ASP A 68 11.70 -22.14 7.49
C ASP A 68 12.25 -23.50 7.94
N GLN A 69 11.50 -24.59 7.72
CA GLN A 69 11.95 -25.95 8.03
C GLN A 69 13.05 -26.43 7.10
N TYR A 70 13.11 -25.88 5.90
CA TYR A 70 14.08 -26.25 4.88
C TYR A 70 15.30 -25.34 4.88
N ILE A 71 15.22 -24.15 5.50
CA ILE A 71 16.34 -23.18 5.53
C ILE A 71 17.37 -23.63 6.57
N THR A 72 18.63 -23.78 6.16
CA THR A 72 19.73 -24.16 7.05
C THR A 72 20.18 -22.98 7.91
N LYS A 73 20.96 -23.22 8.99
CA LYS A 73 21.46 -22.15 9.86
C LYS A 73 22.35 -21.17 9.07
N SER A 74 23.28 -21.70 8.29
CA SER A 74 24.09 -20.91 7.37
C SER A 74 23.23 -20.19 6.32
N GLY A 75 22.17 -20.86 5.84
CA GLY A 75 21.24 -20.32 4.87
C GLY A 75 20.51 -19.07 5.37
N LYS A 76 20.07 -19.02 6.62
CA LYS A 76 19.48 -17.81 7.23
C LYS A 76 20.41 -16.61 7.15
N PHE A 77 21.65 -16.79 7.54
CA PHE A 77 22.65 -15.72 7.49
C PHE A 77 22.94 -15.28 6.05
N LEU A 78 23.17 -16.24 5.14
CA LEU A 78 23.52 -15.96 3.76
C LEU A 78 22.40 -15.20 3.03
N ARG A 79 21.14 -15.56 3.26
CA ARG A 79 19.99 -14.85 2.71
C ARG A 79 19.84 -13.45 3.29
N ALA A 80 19.95 -13.30 4.62
CA ALA A 80 19.85 -12.01 5.29
C ALA A 80 20.91 -11.00 4.82
N THR A 81 22.06 -11.50 4.37
CA THR A 81 23.18 -10.69 3.86
C THR A 81 23.27 -10.66 2.33
N SER A 82 22.40 -11.39 1.62
CA SER A 82 22.46 -11.63 0.16
C SER A 82 23.79 -12.24 -0.32
N LEU A 83 24.59 -12.80 0.57
CA LEU A 83 25.85 -13.47 0.23
C LEU A 83 25.64 -14.79 -0.52
N ASP A 84 24.44 -15.37 -0.44
CA ASP A 84 24.04 -16.56 -1.22
C ASP A 84 24.08 -16.30 -2.74
N GLU A 85 23.97 -15.06 -3.17
CA GLU A 85 23.96 -14.67 -4.58
C GLU A 85 25.37 -14.39 -5.15
N LEU A 86 26.43 -14.32 -4.31
CA LEU A 86 27.80 -14.06 -4.78
C LEU A 86 28.31 -15.04 -5.87
N PRO A 87 27.97 -16.35 -5.85
CA PRO A 87 28.39 -17.25 -6.95
C PRO A 87 27.88 -16.86 -8.34
N GLN A 88 26.86 -15.97 -8.43
CA GLN A 88 26.38 -15.43 -9.71
C GLN A 88 27.44 -14.59 -10.45
N LEU A 89 28.50 -14.15 -9.77
CA LEU A 89 29.67 -13.55 -10.43
C LEU A 89 30.25 -14.48 -11.50
N MET A 90 30.15 -15.81 -11.32
CA MET A 90 30.54 -16.78 -12.33
C MET A 90 29.62 -16.78 -13.56
N ASN A 91 28.32 -16.53 -13.37
CA ASN A 91 27.36 -16.35 -14.48
C ASN A 91 27.66 -15.07 -15.26
N ILE A 92 28.07 -14.00 -14.54
CA ILE A 92 28.47 -12.75 -15.20
C ILE A 92 29.77 -12.95 -16.03
N LEU A 93 30.75 -13.67 -15.49
CA LEU A 93 31.99 -14.00 -16.23
C LEU A 93 31.75 -14.88 -17.45
N LYS A 94 30.73 -15.75 -17.42
CA LYS A 94 30.32 -16.58 -18.57
C LYS A 94 29.51 -15.79 -19.62
N GLY A 95 29.06 -14.59 -19.29
CA GLY A 95 28.20 -13.78 -20.16
C GLY A 95 26.72 -14.11 -20.10
N ASP A 96 26.26 -14.96 -19.13
CA ASP A 96 24.83 -15.27 -18.93
C ASP A 96 24.08 -14.10 -18.28
N MET A 97 24.80 -13.27 -17.54
CA MET A 97 24.25 -12.16 -16.72
C MET A 97 25.13 -10.91 -16.81
N SER A 98 24.58 -9.78 -16.41
CA SER A 98 25.28 -8.52 -16.13
C SER A 98 25.26 -8.20 -14.62
N LEU A 99 26.04 -7.19 -14.19
CA LEU A 99 25.96 -6.68 -12.82
C LEU A 99 24.61 -6.02 -12.55
N VAL A 100 24.14 -5.20 -13.50
CA VAL A 100 22.87 -4.47 -13.40
C VAL A 100 21.97 -4.85 -14.57
N GLY A 101 20.70 -5.11 -14.29
CA GLY A 101 19.70 -5.48 -15.28
C GLY A 101 18.43 -6.05 -14.63
N PRO A 102 17.41 -6.38 -15.41
CA PRO A 102 16.22 -7.06 -14.91
C PRO A 102 16.57 -8.38 -14.21
N ARG A 103 15.97 -8.67 -13.04
CA ARG A 103 16.24 -9.94 -12.33
C ARG A 103 15.85 -11.13 -13.19
N PRO A 104 16.68 -12.19 -13.30
CA PRO A 104 16.35 -13.35 -14.13
C PRO A 104 15.08 -14.04 -13.61
N ALA A 105 14.05 -14.14 -14.48
CA ALA A 105 12.79 -14.80 -14.19
C ALA A 105 13.00 -16.32 -14.03
N LEU A 106 12.15 -16.99 -13.24
CA LEU A 106 12.05 -18.44 -13.27
C LEU A 106 11.54 -18.90 -14.63
N TRP A 107 11.96 -20.07 -15.05
CA TRP A 107 11.59 -20.66 -16.35
C TRP A 107 10.08 -20.82 -16.54
N ASN A 108 9.30 -20.88 -15.46
CA ASN A 108 7.84 -21.05 -15.41
C ASN A 108 7.07 -19.77 -15.06
N GLN A 109 7.72 -18.60 -15.00
CA GLN A 109 7.08 -17.29 -14.75
C GLN A 109 6.60 -16.65 -16.06
N TYR A 110 5.72 -17.33 -16.80
CA TYR A 110 5.23 -16.89 -18.11
C TYR A 110 4.54 -15.53 -18.07
N ASP A 111 3.80 -15.22 -16.98
CA ASP A 111 3.09 -13.94 -16.83
C ASP A 111 4.07 -12.77 -16.77
N LEU A 112 5.17 -12.92 -16.03
CA LEU A 112 6.21 -11.89 -15.94
C LEU A 112 6.93 -11.72 -17.30
N LEU A 113 7.24 -12.80 -17.98
CA LEU A 113 7.92 -12.76 -19.28
C LEU A 113 7.05 -12.06 -20.34
N LYS A 114 5.75 -12.39 -20.38
CA LYS A 114 4.77 -11.76 -21.26
C LYS A 114 4.61 -10.26 -20.97
N GLU A 115 4.60 -9.88 -19.69
CA GLU A 115 4.46 -8.46 -19.32
C GLU A 115 5.73 -7.67 -19.66
N ARG A 116 6.93 -8.25 -19.47
CA ARG A 116 8.24 -7.66 -19.84
C ARG A 116 8.43 -7.47 -21.33
N GLU A 117 7.83 -8.32 -22.17
CA GLU A 117 7.88 -8.22 -23.63
C GLU A 117 7.35 -6.87 -24.13
N LYS A 118 6.36 -6.31 -23.47
CA LYS A 118 5.79 -4.99 -23.78
C LYS A 118 6.79 -3.84 -23.64
N TYR A 119 7.87 -4.06 -22.88
CA TYR A 119 8.87 -3.05 -22.53
C TYR A 119 10.29 -3.41 -22.99
N GLY A 120 10.45 -4.45 -23.80
CA GLY A 120 11.76 -4.91 -24.26
C GLY A 120 12.68 -5.44 -23.15
N ALA A 121 12.16 -5.73 -21.95
CA ALA A 121 12.95 -6.12 -20.80
C ALA A 121 13.47 -7.57 -20.86
N ASN A 122 13.04 -8.35 -21.87
CA ASN A 122 13.55 -9.68 -22.15
C ASN A 122 14.74 -9.67 -23.14
N ASP A 123 15.04 -8.51 -23.76
CA ASP A 123 16.06 -8.37 -24.80
C ASP A 123 17.39 -7.80 -24.26
N VAL A 124 17.51 -7.71 -22.95
CA VAL A 124 18.74 -7.31 -22.26
C VAL A 124 19.23 -8.44 -21.34
N LEU A 125 20.54 -8.41 -21.01
CA LEU A 125 21.10 -9.35 -20.05
C LEU A 125 20.44 -9.18 -18.67
N PRO A 126 20.01 -10.26 -18.02
CA PRO A 126 19.52 -10.19 -16.66
C PRO A 126 20.65 -9.78 -15.71
N GLY A 127 20.28 -9.02 -14.66
CA GLY A 127 21.24 -8.48 -13.69
C GLY A 127 21.28 -9.23 -12.36
N LEU A 128 22.44 -9.13 -11.69
CA LEU A 128 22.58 -9.49 -10.28
C LEU A 128 21.73 -8.54 -9.41
N THR A 129 21.74 -7.24 -9.73
CA THR A 129 20.83 -6.25 -9.22
C THR A 129 20.15 -5.47 -10.35
N GLY A 130 19.14 -4.66 -10.05
CA GLY A 130 18.42 -3.89 -11.06
C GLY A 130 17.41 -2.91 -10.49
N TRP A 131 16.88 -2.07 -11.35
CA TRP A 131 16.01 -0.97 -10.97
C TRP A 131 14.74 -1.44 -10.23
N ALA A 132 14.09 -2.50 -10.71
CA ALA A 132 12.93 -3.09 -10.02
C ALA A 132 13.29 -3.68 -8.65
N GLN A 133 14.52 -4.24 -8.50
CA GLN A 133 14.95 -4.85 -7.25
C GLN A 133 15.15 -3.81 -6.13
N ILE A 134 15.65 -2.61 -6.46
CA ILE A 134 15.85 -1.52 -5.48
C ILE A 134 14.57 -0.74 -5.17
N HIS A 135 13.48 -0.93 -5.95
CA HIS A 135 12.19 -0.26 -5.77
C HIS A 135 11.07 -1.16 -5.24
N GLY A 136 11.39 -2.37 -4.76
CA GLY A 136 10.37 -3.21 -4.12
C GLY A 136 10.56 -4.71 -4.29
N ARG A 137 11.62 -5.15 -4.98
CA ARG A 137 12.07 -6.55 -5.11
C ARG A 137 10.94 -7.56 -5.35
N ASP A 138 10.45 -8.22 -4.30
CA ASP A 138 9.44 -9.29 -4.38
C ASP A 138 8.04 -8.81 -3.93
N THR A 139 7.91 -7.54 -3.52
CA THR A 139 6.67 -6.95 -2.95
C THR A 139 5.80 -6.23 -3.98
N ILE A 140 6.32 -5.97 -5.18
CA ILE A 140 5.61 -5.26 -6.26
C ILE A 140 4.90 -6.24 -7.20
N SER A 141 3.80 -5.77 -7.80
CA SER A 141 3.03 -6.55 -8.77
C SER A 141 3.85 -6.88 -10.03
N ILE A 142 3.49 -7.95 -10.73
CA ILE A 142 4.13 -8.36 -11.99
C ILE A 142 4.15 -7.22 -13.01
N SER A 143 3.04 -6.50 -13.16
CA SER A 143 2.94 -5.37 -14.08
C SER A 143 3.85 -4.21 -13.70
N GLU A 144 3.92 -3.89 -12.41
CA GLU A 144 4.79 -2.81 -11.91
C GLU A 144 6.27 -3.18 -12.02
N LYS A 145 6.61 -4.45 -11.74
CA LYS A 145 7.94 -4.99 -11.93
C LYS A 145 8.39 -4.89 -13.38
N ALA A 146 7.53 -5.28 -14.33
CA ALA A 146 7.82 -5.18 -15.75
C ALA A 146 7.98 -3.73 -16.21
N LYS A 147 7.20 -2.77 -15.68
CA LYS A 147 7.36 -1.34 -15.94
C LYS A 147 8.70 -0.79 -15.45
N LEU A 148 9.11 -1.16 -14.24
CA LEU A 148 10.39 -0.74 -13.66
C LEU A 148 11.58 -1.37 -14.43
N ASP A 149 11.45 -2.62 -14.85
CA ASP A 149 12.43 -3.28 -15.70
C ASP A 149 12.51 -2.58 -17.07
N GLY A 150 11.37 -2.19 -17.67
CA GLY A 150 11.30 -1.40 -18.89
C GLY A 150 11.92 -0.01 -18.75
N TYR A 151 11.64 0.67 -17.64
CA TYR A 151 12.27 1.97 -17.35
C TYR A 151 13.80 1.87 -17.33
N TYR A 152 14.35 0.79 -16.73
CA TYR A 152 15.80 0.55 -16.78
C TYR A 152 16.30 0.39 -18.21
N VAL A 153 15.61 -0.41 -19.03
CA VAL A 153 15.99 -0.65 -20.44
C VAL A 153 16.02 0.66 -21.25
N GLU A 154 15.00 1.50 -21.07
CA GLU A 154 14.88 2.79 -21.76
C GLU A 154 15.94 3.80 -21.32
N HIS A 155 16.37 3.77 -20.06
CA HIS A 155 17.33 4.70 -19.48
C HIS A 155 18.70 4.08 -19.18
N GLN A 156 19.02 2.94 -19.82
CA GLN A 156 20.27 2.22 -19.61
C GLN A 156 21.48 3.12 -19.89
N SER A 157 22.31 3.31 -18.87
CA SER A 157 23.54 4.11 -18.93
C SER A 157 24.48 3.73 -17.80
N THR A 158 25.78 4.01 -17.95
CA THR A 158 26.77 3.79 -16.88
C THR A 158 26.38 4.49 -15.58
N TRP A 159 25.76 5.68 -15.66
CA TRP A 159 25.27 6.41 -14.48
C TRP A 159 24.10 5.69 -13.80
N MET A 160 23.18 5.15 -14.57
CA MET A 160 22.06 4.35 -14.07
C MET A 160 22.56 3.07 -13.37
N ASP A 161 23.55 2.40 -13.96
CA ASP A 161 24.17 1.22 -13.36
C ASP A 161 24.88 1.56 -12.03
N LEU A 162 25.66 2.63 -11.98
CA LEU A 162 26.30 3.08 -10.75
C LEU A 162 25.27 3.44 -9.67
N LYS A 163 24.18 4.08 -10.06
CA LYS A 163 23.07 4.40 -9.16
C LYS A 163 22.41 3.13 -8.60
N CYS A 164 22.15 2.13 -9.45
CA CYS A 164 21.61 0.83 -9.04
C CYS A 164 22.56 0.12 -8.05
N LEU A 165 23.85 0.08 -8.34
CA LEU A 165 24.86 -0.54 -7.47
C LEU A 165 24.93 0.16 -6.11
N PHE A 166 24.97 1.49 -6.08
CA PHE A 166 25.00 2.28 -4.84
C PHE A 166 23.76 2.04 -3.99
N LEU A 167 22.58 2.11 -4.59
CA LEU A 167 21.31 1.89 -3.88
C LEU A 167 21.17 0.45 -3.40
N THR A 168 21.72 -0.53 -4.13
CA THR A 168 21.76 -1.94 -3.71
C THR A 168 22.60 -2.10 -2.44
N VAL A 169 23.78 -1.49 -2.37
CA VAL A 169 24.62 -1.53 -1.17
C VAL A 169 23.88 -0.91 0.02
N LEU A 170 23.21 0.23 -0.18
CA LEU A 170 22.40 0.86 0.87
C LEU A 170 21.24 -0.03 1.32
N ALA A 171 20.53 -0.67 0.38
CA ALA A 171 19.41 -1.57 0.70
C ALA A 171 19.88 -2.80 1.49
N VAL A 172 21.03 -3.40 1.13
CA VAL A 172 21.63 -4.52 1.87
C VAL A 172 22.05 -4.09 3.28
N LEU A 173 22.69 -2.92 3.44
CA LEU A 173 23.10 -2.39 4.74
C LEU A 173 21.90 -2.06 5.64
N ARG A 174 20.80 -1.57 5.07
CA ARG A 174 19.54 -1.28 5.80
C ARG A 174 18.72 -2.53 6.09
N ARG A 175 19.10 -3.68 5.52
CA ARG A 175 18.30 -4.92 5.52
C ARG A 175 16.91 -4.74 4.91
N ASP A 176 16.73 -3.78 4.01
CA ASP A 176 15.47 -3.52 3.36
C ASP A 176 15.16 -4.62 2.33
N GLY A 177 14.00 -5.26 2.45
CA GLY A 177 13.45 -6.12 1.39
C GLY A 177 13.91 -7.58 1.36
N VAL A 178 14.64 -8.09 2.35
CA VAL A 178 14.85 -9.54 2.50
C VAL A 178 13.70 -10.10 3.32
N GLN A 179 12.63 -10.52 2.65
CA GLN A 179 11.62 -11.38 3.28
C GLN A 179 12.20 -12.80 3.34
N GLU A 180 12.79 -13.15 4.47
CA GLU A 180 13.06 -14.53 4.82
C GLU A 180 11.79 -15.17 5.38
N GLY A 181 11.38 -16.16 4.72
CA GLY A 181 10.19 -16.90 5.03
C GLY A 181 9.15 -16.71 3.95
N ALA A 182 8.49 -17.81 3.57
CA ALA A 182 7.20 -17.69 2.95
C ALA A 182 6.48 -16.56 3.69
N GLU A 183 5.84 -15.67 2.96
CA GLU A 183 4.52 -15.32 3.44
C GLU A 183 4.07 -16.59 4.15
N LYS A 184 3.90 -16.56 5.52
CA LYS A 184 2.89 -17.43 6.07
C LYS A 184 1.83 -17.36 4.99
N LYS A 185 1.53 -18.47 4.32
CA LYS A 185 0.17 -18.68 3.87
C LYS A 185 -0.62 -18.47 5.14
N VAL A 186 -0.91 -17.23 5.37
CA VAL A 186 -2.12 -16.87 6.03
C VAL A 186 -3.13 -17.38 5.03
N ASN A 187 -3.51 -18.66 5.17
CA ASN A 187 -4.81 -19.15 4.77
C ASN A 187 -5.90 -18.39 5.55
N ASP A 188 -5.49 -17.36 6.24
CA ASP A 188 -6.27 -16.32 6.84
C ASP A 188 -6.27 -15.14 5.86
N THR A 189 -7.24 -15.21 4.97
CA THR A 189 -7.78 -13.97 4.43
C THR A 189 -8.36 -13.24 5.64
N PRO A 190 -7.65 -12.27 6.25
CA PRO A 190 -8.13 -11.65 7.48
C PRO A 190 -9.49 -11.02 7.21
N LEU A 191 -10.38 -11.14 8.17
CA LEU A 191 -11.68 -10.50 8.09
C LEU A 191 -11.48 -8.98 8.05
N VAL A 192 -12.12 -8.33 7.08
CA VAL A 192 -12.15 -6.87 6.95
C VAL A 192 -13.54 -6.37 7.31
N SER A 193 -13.64 -5.47 8.25
CA SER A 193 -14.88 -4.79 8.58
C SER A 193 -14.98 -3.48 7.79
N VAL A 194 -16.01 -3.36 6.97
CA VAL A 194 -16.34 -2.12 6.27
C VAL A 194 -17.43 -1.41 7.05
N ILE A 195 -17.14 -0.21 7.53
CA ILE A 195 -18.08 0.59 8.33
C ILE A 195 -18.71 1.65 7.43
N MET A 196 -20.03 1.73 7.47
CA MET A 196 -20.84 2.71 6.76
C MET A 196 -21.78 3.40 7.73
N ALA A 197 -21.85 4.72 7.70
CA ALA A 197 -22.90 5.49 8.33
C ALA A 197 -23.87 5.98 7.24
N THR A 198 -25.17 5.92 7.48
CA THR A 198 -26.16 6.39 6.49
C THR A 198 -27.15 7.34 7.11
N TYR A 199 -27.50 8.39 6.34
CA TYR A 199 -28.49 9.39 6.72
C TYR A 199 -29.23 9.89 5.49
N ARG A 200 -30.56 9.62 5.41
CA ARG A 200 -31.49 10.07 4.35
C ARG A 200 -31.03 9.80 2.92
N ARG A 201 -30.43 8.61 2.68
CA ARG A 201 -29.98 8.15 1.37
C ARG A 201 -30.55 6.76 1.09
N GLU A 202 -31.09 6.57 -0.09
CA GLU A 202 -31.72 5.30 -0.50
C GLU A 202 -31.02 4.71 -1.72
N ARG A 203 -30.94 5.49 -2.80
CA ARG A 203 -30.33 5.05 -4.05
C ARG A 203 -28.82 4.94 -3.95
N GLU A 204 -28.19 5.94 -3.36
CA GLU A 204 -26.74 6.02 -3.16
C GLU A 204 -26.28 4.86 -2.28
N LEU A 205 -26.92 4.62 -1.13
CA LEU A 205 -26.64 3.50 -0.23
C LEU A 205 -26.71 2.16 -0.95
N SER A 206 -27.72 1.95 -1.80
CA SER A 206 -27.83 0.72 -2.58
C SER A 206 -26.63 0.53 -3.51
N CYS A 207 -26.19 1.60 -4.18
CA CYS A 207 -25.01 1.58 -5.05
C CYS A 207 -23.70 1.35 -4.28
N ALA A 208 -23.55 1.95 -3.10
CA ALA A 208 -22.39 1.77 -2.23
C ALA A 208 -22.29 0.30 -1.77
N LEU A 209 -23.38 -0.28 -1.28
CA LEU A 209 -23.45 -1.68 -0.87
C LEU A 209 -23.14 -2.64 -2.05
N GLU A 210 -23.66 -2.36 -3.27
CA GLU A 210 -23.32 -3.16 -4.44
C GLU A 210 -21.82 -3.09 -4.79
N SER A 211 -21.15 -1.98 -4.55
CA SER A 211 -19.71 -1.84 -4.75
C SER A 211 -18.91 -2.75 -3.83
N LEU A 212 -19.40 -2.96 -2.59
CA LEU A 212 -18.82 -3.89 -1.62
C LEU A 212 -19.08 -5.35 -2.03
N ALA A 213 -20.25 -5.67 -2.55
CA ALA A 213 -20.56 -7.02 -3.02
C ALA A 213 -19.64 -7.47 -4.18
N ARG A 214 -19.15 -6.52 -4.97
CA ARG A 214 -18.25 -6.76 -6.10
C ARG A 214 -16.76 -6.85 -5.72
N GLN A 215 -16.39 -6.70 -4.43
CA GLN A 215 -15.01 -6.79 -4.00
C GLN A 215 -14.40 -8.17 -4.29
N THR A 216 -13.14 -8.18 -4.72
CA THR A 216 -12.37 -9.43 -4.91
C THR A 216 -12.05 -10.11 -3.58
N TRP A 217 -11.86 -9.31 -2.52
CA TRP A 217 -11.69 -9.79 -1.15
C TRP A 217 -13.02 -10.27 -0.57
N LYS A 218 -13.17 -11.60 -0.37
CA LYS A 218 -14.46 -12.19 0.03
C LYS A 218 -14.67 -12.26 1.55
N ASN A 219 -13.58 -12.32 2.32
CA ASN A 219 -13.69 -12.35 3.79
C ASN A 219 -13.88 -10.94 4.35
N GLN A 220 -15.07 -10.42 4.18
CA GLN A 220 -15.49 -9.11 4.66
C GLN A 220 -16.82 -9.17 5.38
N GLU A 221 -17.02 -8.26 6.34
CA GLU A 221 -18.30 -7.95 6.95
C GLU A 221 -18.61 -6.46 6.75
N ILE A 222 -19.87 -6.14 6.68
CA ILE A 222 -20.35 -4.77 6.58
C ILE A 222 -21.07 -4.41 7.88
N ILE A 223 -20.73 -3.26 8.47
CA ILE A 223 -21.44 -2.69 9.61
C ILE A 223 -22.10 -1.41 9.14
N LEU A 224 -23.41 -1.47 8.90
CA LEU A 224 -24.20 -0.31 8.51
C LEU A 224 -24.85 0.30 9.73
N VAL A 225 -24.49 1.55 10.03
CA VAL A 225 -25.07 2.32 11.13
C VAL A 225 -26.04 3.34 10.56
N ASP A 226 -27.31 3.14 10.84
CA ASP A 226 -28.42 4.01 10.45
C ASP A 226 -28.58 5.14 11.45
N ASP A 227 -28.29 6.36 11.03
CA ASP A 227 -28.31 7.57 11.84
C ASP A 227 -29.56 8.44 11.57
N ASN A 228 -30.58 7.86 10.90
CA ASN A 228 -31.78 8.61 10.53
C ASN A 228 -32.60 9.06 11.73
N ALA A 229 -32.69 8.24 12.77
CA ALA A 229 -33.55 8.50 13.97
C ALA A 229 -35.00 8.80 13.59
N ASP A 230 -35.49 8.19 12.50
CA ASP A 230 -36.80 8.38 11.91
C ASP A 230 -37.35 7.02 11.47
N SER A 231 -38.55 6.67 11.89
CA SER A 231 -39.13 5.34 11.68
C SER A 231 -39.38 5.04 10.21
N GLU A 232 -39.74 6.02 9.39
CA GLU A 232 -39.99 5.84 7.98
C GLU A 232 -38.67 5.61 7.22
N TRP A 233 -37.64 6.43 7.49
CA TRP A 233 -36.33 6.26 6.90
C TRP A 233 -35.66 4.96 7.35
N ASN A 234 -35.75 4.60 8.64
CA ASN A 234 -35.23 3.33 9.13
C ASN A 234 -35.89 2.13 8.45
N ALA A 235 -37.22 2.20 8.16
CA ALA A 235 -37.92 1.16 7.43
C ALA A 235 -37.42 1.04 5.97
N ARG A 236 -37.14 2.16 5.29
CA ARG A 236 -36.56 2.19 3.95
C ARG A 236 -35.16 1.58 3.92
N VAL A 237 -34.28 2.00 4.83
CA VAL A 237 -32.91 1.45 4.96
C VAL A 237 -32.97 -0.05 5.27
N LYS A 238 -33.84 -0.47 6.20
CA LYS A 238 -34.01 -1.90 6.52
C LYS A 238 -34.42 -2.73 5.31
N LYS A 239 -35.32 -2.20 4.46
CA LYS A 239 -35.73 -2.87 3.21
C LYS A 239 -34.56 -3.07 2.23
N ILE A 240 -33.66 -2.06 2.13
CA ILE A 240 -32.44 -2.15 1.33
C ILE A 240 -31.50 -3.24 1.89
N VAL A 241 -31.29 -3.26 3.20
CA VAL A 241 -30.46 -4.25 3.91
C VAL A 241 -30.99 -5.67 3.66
N GLU A 242 -32.28 -5.90 3.85
CA GLU A 242 -32.92 -7.20 3.60
C GLU A 242 -32.82 -7.61 2.14
N GLY A 243 -32.96 -6.69 1.21
CA GLY A 243 -32.76 -6.93 -0.22
C GLY A 243 -31.33 -7.32 -0.56
N PHE A 244 -30.36 -6.64 0.03
CA PHE A 244 -28.93 -6.93 -0.10
C PHE A 244 -28.59 -8.32 0.46
N GLN A 245 -29.00 -8.64 1.69
CA GLN A 245 -28.73 -9.91 2.34
C GLN A 245 -29.34 -11.11 1.59
N ARG A 246 -30.52 -10.91 0.95
CA ARG A 246 -31.12 -11.95 0.09
C ARG A 246 -30.33 -12.20 -1.18
N ARG A 247 -29.67 -11.18 -1.72
CA ARG A 247 -28.92 -11.26 -3.00
C ARG A 247 -27.49 -11.70 -2.82
N TYR A 248 -26.85 -11.34 -1.70
CA TYR A 248 -25.41 -11.54 -1.49
C TYR A 248 -25.15 -12.25 -0.18
N GLN A 249 -24.23 -13.24 -0.21
CA GLN A 249 -23.79 -13.99 0.98
C GLN A 249 -22.66 -13.23 1.71
N ILE A 250 -22.94 -11.98 2.10
CA ILE A 250 -22.00 -11.14 2.84
C ILE A 250 -22.60 -10.85 4.20
N SER A 251 -21.81 -11.01 5.26
CA SER A 251 -22.24 -10.64 6.62
C SER A 251 -22.50 -9.15 6.69
N LEU A 252 -23.74 -8.74 6.95
CA LEU A 252 -24.12 -7.36 7.16
C LEU A 252 -24.82 -7.21 8.52
N LYS A 253 -24.21 -6.42 9.40
CA LYS A 253 -24.76 -6.03 10.70
C LYS A 253 -25.43 -4.67 10.55
N TYR A 254 -26.75 -4.61 10.76
CA TYR A 254 -27.53 -3.39 10.74
C TYR A 254 -27.74 -2.85 12.16
N VAL A 255 -27.33 -1.63 12.39
CA VAL A 255 -27.35 -0.95 13.71
C VAL A 255 -28.08 0.37 13.56
N VAL A 256 -29.10 0.63 14.39
CA VAL A 256 -29.91 1.84 14.33
C VAL A 256 -29.58 2.75 15.52
N ASN A 257 -29.35 4.02 15.27
CA ASN A 257 -29.24 5.06 16.30
C ASN A 257 -30.63 5.55 16.70
N GLU A 258 -30.89 5.67 18.01
CA GLU A 258 -32.15 6.19 18.50
C GLU A 258 -32.33 7.70 18.27
N THR A 259 -31.21 8.42 18.18
CA THR A 259 -31.12 9.84 17.86
C THR A 259 -30.04 10.06 16.82
N ASN A 260 -30.16 11.11 16.00
CA ASN A 260 -29.09 11.48 15.07
C ASN A 260 -27.83 11.88 15.86
N LYS A 261 -26.75 11.16 15.68
CA LYS A 261 -25.48 11.32 16.42
C LYS A 261 -24.33 11.86 15.57
N GLY A 262 -24.58 12.05 14.27
CA GLY A 262 -23.58 12.46 13.29
C GLY A 262 -22.66 11.32 12.83
N SER A 263 -21.97 11.56 11.72
CA SER A 263 -21.16 10.54 11.01
C SER A 263 -20.01 10.00 11.87
N ALA A 264 -19.28 10.86 12.56
CA ALA A 264 -18.16 10.48 13.44
C ALA A 264 -18.57 9.51 14.55
N THR A 265 -19.65 9.82 15.26
CA THR A 265 -20.17 8.98 16.34
C THR A 265 -20.74 7.67 15.79
N SER A 266 -21.42 7.73 14.65
CA SER A 266 -21.97 6.55 13.98
C SER A 266 -20.85 5.63 13.48
N ARG A 267 -19.75 6.17 12.93
CA ARG A 267 -18.55 5.38 12.58
C ARG A 267 -17.93 4.73 13.82
N ASN A 268 -17.81 5.43 14.95
CA ASN A 268 -17.31 4.86 16.19
C ASN A 268 -18.18 3.69 16.70
N ARG A 269 -19.50 3.82 16.63
CA ARG A 269 -20.40 2.73 16.95
C ARG A 269 -20.20 1.52 16.04
N GLY A 270 -19.90 1.78 14.76
CA GLY A 270 -19.50 0.74 13.81
C GLY A 270 -18.18 0.07 14.19
N ILE A 271 -17.17 0.86 14.61
CA ILE A 271 -15.86 0.34 15.07
C ILE A 271 -16.03 -0.60 16.26
N GLU A 272 -16.90 -0.27 17.22
CA GLU A 272 -17.18 -1.11 18.39
C GLU A 272 -17.80 -2.47 18.00
N LYS A 273 -18.61 -2.50 16.93
CA LYS A 273 -19.28 -3.72 16.43
C LYS A 273 -18.45 -4.52 15.45
N ALA A 274 -17.31 -3.96 15.01
CA ALA A 274 -16.41 -4.60 14.07
C ALA A 274 -15.65 -5.76 14.71
N SER A 275 -15.53 -6.88 13.98
CA SER A 275 -14.78 -8.06 14.40
C SER A 275 -13.59 -8.38 13.49
N GLY A 276 -13.44 -7.67 12.38
CA GLY A 276 -12.34 -7.84 11.45
C GLY A 276 -10.99 -7.43 12.01
N MET A 277 -9.93 -8.05 11.50
CA MET A 277 -8.55 -7.65 11.78
C MET A 277 -8.25 -6.25 11.25
N TYR A 278 -8.83 -5.92 10.10
CA TYR A 278 -8.74 -4.60 9.49
C TYR A 278 -10.09 -3.92 9.44
N ILE A 279 -10.07 -2.59 9.57
CA ILE A 279 -11.26 -1.73 9.45
C ILE A 279 -11.01 -0.71 8.34
N THR A 280 -12.00 -0.55 7.47
CA THR A 280 -12.07 0.52 6.47
C THR A 280 -13.46 1.15 6.49
N PHE A 281 -13.60 2.30 5.87
CA PHE A 281 -14.84 3.07 5.87
C PHE A 281 -15.32 3.29 4.45
N LEU A 282 -16.61 3.36 4.24
CA LEU A 282 -17.23 3.77 2.99
C LEU A 282 -18.42 4.65 3.29
N ASP A 283 -18.43 5.86 2.76
CA ASP A 283 -19.58 6.76 2.87
C ASP A 283 -20.73 6.26 1.99
N ASP A 284 -21.95 6.52 2.40
CA ASP A 284 -23.15 5.92 1.81
C ASP A 284 -23.47 6.40 0.38
N ASP A 285 -22.75 7.41 -0.11
CA ASP A 285 -22.81 7.95 -1.48
C ASP A 285 -21.58 7.59 -2.35
N ASP A 286 -20.55 7.00 -1.74
CA ASP A 286 -19.29 6.67 -2.41
C ASP A 286 -19.24 5.21 -2.93
N LYS A 287 -18.23 4.88 -3.72
CA LYS A 287 -18.07 3.54 -4.30
C LYS A 287 -16.63 3.11 -4.30
N TYR A 288 -16.41 1.84 -3.98
CA TYR A 288 -15.13 1.18 -4.15
C TYR A 288 -14.99 0.55 -5.54
N ARG A 289 -13.79 0.59 -6.11
CA ARG A 289 -13.40 -0.30 -7.20
C ARG A 289 -13.20 -1.71 -6.65
N LYS A 290 -13.40 -2.72 -7.52
CA LYS A 290 -13.49 -4.13 -7.12
C LYS A 290 -12.26 -4.68 -6.38
N GLU A 291 -11.07 -4.12 -6.57
CA GLU A 291 -9.84 -4.59 -5.94
C GLU A 291 -9.41 -3.78 -4.70
N LYS A 292 -10.15 -2.74 -4.29
CA LYS A 292 -9.73 -1.80 -3.23
C LYS A 292 -9.33 -2.50 -1.94
N ILE A 293 -10.22 -3.34 -1.41
CA ILE A 293 -9.96 -4.02 -0.13
C ILE A 293 -8.76 -4.96 -0.25
N GLU A 294 -8.72 -5.80 -1.28
CA GLU A 294 -7.63 -6.75 -1.49
C GLU A 294 -6.26 -6.06 -1.59
N GLN A 295 -6.16 -5.00 -2.38
CA GLN A 295 -4.90 -4.30 -2.59
C GLN A 295 -4.41 -3.61 -1.31
N GLN A 296 -5.31 -3.00 -0.53
CA GLN A 296 -4.94 -2.38 0.73
C GLN A 296 -4.55 -3.39 1.81
N VAL A 297 -5.27 -4.51 1.93
CA VAL A 297 -4.91 -5.58 2.88
C VAL A 297 -3.54 -6.15 2.55
N ARG A 298 -3.29 -6.52 1.28
CA ARG A 298 -2.00 -7.05 0.85
C ARG A 298 -0.86 -6.05 1.08
N HIS A 299 -1.12 -4.78 0.81
CA HIS A 299 -0.17 -3.71 1.08
C HIS A 299 0.17 -3.61 2.58
N MET A 300 -0.83 -3.54 3.45
CA MET A 300 -0.61 -3.46 4.90
C MET A 300 0.13 -4.68 5.46
N GLN A 301 -0.20 -5.87 5.00
CA GLN A 301 0.49 -7.10 5.37
C GLN A 301 1.96 -7.09 4.92
N CYS A 302 2.22 -6.60 3.71
CA CYS A 302 3.56 -6.52 3.14
C CYS A 302 4.45 -5.53 3.89
N VAL A 303 3.97 -4.30 4.11
CA VAL A 303 4.74 -3.22 4.79
C VAL A 303 4.66 -3.30 6.30
N LYS A 304 3.75 -4.12 6.85
CA LYS A 304 3.46 -4.24 8.29
C LYS A 304 3.09 -2.89 8.93
N SER A 305 2.19 -2.16 8.28
CA SER A 305 1.70 -0.87 8.75
C SER A 305 0.39 -0.99 9.52
N ASN A 306 0.19 -0.12 10.52
CA ASN A 306 -1.07 -0.03 11.26
C ASN A 306 -2.14 0.71 10.44
N VAL A 307 -1.72 1.57 9.50
CA VAL A 307 -2.63 2.36 8.66
C VAL A 307 -2.13 2.41 7.23
N SER A 308 -3.03 2.24 6.29
CA SER A 308 -2.79 2.44 4.86
C SER A 308 -3.67 3.56 4.32
N ILE A 309 -3.08 4.42 3.49
CA ILE A 309 -3.75 5.54 2.80
C ILE A 309 -3.64 5.32 1.29
N THR A 310 -4.74 5.58 0.55
CA THR A 310 -4.75 5.56 -0.92
C THR A 310 -5.10 6.94 -1.50
N ASP A 311 -5.00 7.10 -2.80
CA ASP A 311 -5.50 8.27 -3.52
C ASP A 311 -7.02 8.28 -3.57
N LEU A 312 -7.61 9.45 -3.90
CA LEU A 312 -9.04 9.68 -3.96
C LEU A 312 -9.42 10.28 -5.32
N ALA A 313 -10.44 9.74 -5.98
CA ALA A 313 -11.04 10.35 -7.15
C ALA A 313 -12.41 10.95 -6.81
N LEU A 314 -12.58 12.21 -7.11
CA LEU A 314 -13.81 12.97 -6.93
C LEU A 314 -14.59 13.01 -8.24
N TYR A 315 -15.84 12.66 -8.19
CA TYR A 315 -16.75 12.64 -9.32
C TYR A 315 -17.95 13.54 -9.06
N ARG A 316 -18.42 14.22 -10.10
CA ARG A 316 -19.70 14.94 -10.07
C ARG A 316 -20.87 13.97 -10.18
N GLU A 317 -22.06 14.45 -9.88
CA GLU A 317 -23.31 13.68 -9.99
C GLU A 317 -23.58 13.20 -11.43
N ASP A 318 -23.09 13.93 -12.44
CA ASP A 318 -23.17 13.55 -13.86
C ASP A 318 -22.15 12.44 -14.25
N GLY A 319 -21.36 11.96 -13.28
CA GLY A 319 -20.36 10.91 -13.49
C GLY A 319 -19.03 11.39 -14.07
N ARG A 320 -18.83 12.69 -14.29
CA ARG A 320 -17.55 13.23 -14.76
C ARG A 320 -16.55 13.28 -13.63
N LEU A 321 -15.30 12.90 -13.93
CA LEU A 321 -14.18 13.05 -13.02
C LEU A 321 -13.87 14.55 -12.83
N GLU A 322 -13.92 15.02 -11.60
CA GLU A 322 -13.61 16.41 -11.25
C GLU A 322 -12.14 16.56 -10.84
N GLU A 323 -11.67 15.72 -9.92
CA GLU A 323 -10.33 15.80 -9.37
C GLU A 323 -9.79 14.42 -8.99
N VAL A 324 -8.48 14.24 -9.09
CA VAL A 324 -7.77 13.12 -8.45
C VAL A 324 -6.80 13.66 -7.42
N ARG A 325 -7.11 13.46 -6.15
CA ARG A 325 -6.24 13.84 -5.02
C ARG A 325 -5.15 12.82 -4.81
N LYS A 326 -4.01 13.04 -5.45
CA LYS A 326 -2.81 12.21 -5.30
C LYS A 326 -1.98 12.66 -4.09
N ARG A 327 -1.42 11.67 -3.37
CA ARG A 327 -0.57 11.92 -2.20
C ARG A 327 0.92 11.78 -2.52
N ASN A 328 1.35 12.40 -3.64
CA ASN A 328 2.72 12.33 -4.17
C ASN A 328 3.81 12.86 -3.21
N TYR A 329 3.43 13.51 -2.11
CA TYR A 329 4.31 13.94 -1.04
C TYR A 329 4.63 12.82 -0.03
N LEU A 330 3.98 11.64 -0.15
CA LEU A 330 4.28 10.44 0.61
C LEU A 330 5.12 9.47 -0.23
N ASN A 331 5.95 8.68 0.44
CA ASN A 331 6.75 7.66 -0.21
C ASN A 331 5.91 6.39 -0.41
N PRO A 332 5.72 5.90 -1.65
CA PRO A 332 4.89 4.74 -1.90
C PRO A 332 5.57 3.43 -1.43
N GLY A 333 4.76 2.49 -0.96
CA GLY A 333 5.19 1.13 -0.66
C GLY A 333 6.06 0.94 0.59
N VAL A 334 6.22 1.99 1.42
CA VAL A 334 7.02 1.94 2.66
C VAL A 334 6.31 2.64 3.81
N ILE A 335 6.72 2.32 5.04
CA ILE A 335 6.28 3.06 6.22
C ILE A 335 6.84 4.49 6.13
N GLN A 336 5.98 5.48 6.38
CA GLN A 336 6.35 6.89 6.36
C GLN A 336 7.17 7.24 7.61
N GLU A 337 8.20 8.07 7.44
CA GLU A 337 8.99 8.57 8.56
C GLU A 337 8.13 9.46 9.48
N GLU A 338 7.98 9.05 10.73
CA GLU A 338 7.17 9.72 11.74
C GLU A 338 7.54 11.20 11.93
N LYS A 339 8.83 11.49 11.93
CA LYS A 339 9.40 12.82 12.18
C LYS A 339 8.80 13.96 11.32
N HIS A 340 8.33 13.61 10.11
CA HIS A 340 7.78 14.58 9.16
C HIS A 340 6.32 14.33 8.83
N LEU A 341 5.75 13.23 9.32
CA LEU A 341 4.43 12.81 8.95
C LEU A 341 3.37 13.77 9.47
N LEU A 342 3.51 14.23 10.71
CA LEU A 342 2.61 15.20 11.31
C LEU A 342 2.62 16.54 10.56
N ALA A 343 3.81 17.05 10.21
CA ALA A 343 3.93 18.27 9.41
C ALA A 343 3.31 18.11 8.01
N LYS A 344 3.53 16.97 7.34
CA LYS A 344 2.87 16.66 6.07
C LYS A 344 1.35 16.61 6.22
N HIS A 345 0.86 16.02 7.31
CA HIS A 345 -0.57 15.95 7.59
C HIS A 345 -1.20 17.32 7.75
N TYR A 346 -0.55 18.23 8.51
CA TYR A 346 -1.02 19.60 8.66
C TYR A 346 -0.99 20.40 7.35
N LEU A 347 0.05 20.21 6.52
CA LEU A 347 0.20 20.92 5.25
C LEU A 347 -0.81 20.47 4.20
N TYR A 348 -0.99 19.14 4.05
CA TYR A 348 -1.64 18.57 2.88
C TYR A 348 -2.99 17.92 3.17
N HIS A 349 -3.42 17.83 4.45
CA HIS A 349 -4.65 17.13 4.84
C HIS A 349 -4.71 15.74 4.17
N MET A 350 -3.82 14.83 4.61
CA MET A 350 -3.57 13.54 3.93
C MET A 350 -4.79 12.62 3.83
N THR A 351 -5.85 12.88 4.56
CA THR A 351 -6.95 11.97 4.78
C THR A 351 -8.14 12.21 3.85
N GLY A 352 -8.95 11.22 3.73
CA GLY A 352 -10.29 11.14 3.24
C GLY A 352 -10.78 9.79 3.75
N THR A 353 -11.88 9.77 4.47
CA THR A 353 -12.36 8.63 5.28
C THR A 353 -12.27 7.31 4.50
N ASP A 354 -12.76 7.28 3.28
CA ASP A 354 -12.86 6.08 2.44
C ASP A 354 -11.52 5.55 1.92
N THR A 355 -10.49 6.41 1.95
CA THR A 355 -9.14 6.03 1.51
C THR A 355 -8.35 5.30 2.58
N LEU A 356 -8.84 5.29 3.83
CA LEU A 356 -8.15 4.76 5.00
C LEU A 356 -8.50 3.28 5.23
N MET A 357 -7.50 2.52 5.65
CA MET A 357 -7.65 1.21 6.25
C MET A 357 -6.76 1.13 7.48
N PHE A 358 -7.28 0.60 8.57
CA PHE A 358 -6.62 0.51 9.87
C PHE A 358 -6.52 -0.94 10.33
N GLU A 359 -5.48 -1.26 11.06
CA GLU A 359 -5.46 -2.39 11.95
C GLU A 359 -6.43 -2.10 13.12
N ARG A 360 -7.37 -3.01 13.37
CA ARG A 360 -8.47 -2.79 14.32
C ARG A 360 -8.00 -2.47 15.73
N GLU A 361 -7.05 -3.26 16.25
CA GLU A 361 -6.55 -3.06 17.62
C GLU A 361 -5.89 -1.70 17.79
N PHE A 362 -5.12 -1.28 16.77
CA PHE A 362 -4.49 0.03 16.78
C PHE A 362 -5.51 1.17 16.70
N LEU A 363 -6.55 1.04 15.87
CA LEU A 363 -7.64 2.03 15.76
C LEU A 363 -8.39 2.19 17.09
N LEU A 364 -8.72 1.07 17.76
CA LEU A 364 -9.37 1.09 19.08
C LEU A 364 -8.47 1.76 20.12
N LYS A 365 -7.18 1.45 20.16
CA LYS A 365 -6.19 2.08 21.03
C LYS A 365 -6.07 3.59 20.78
N SER A 366 -6.23 4.03 19.53
CA SER A 366 -6.17 5.44 19.14
C SER A 366 -7.44 6.22 19.52
N GLY A 367 -8.50 5.55 19.99
CA GLY A 367 -9.71 6.18 20.51
C GLY A 367 -10.69 6.67 19.44
N GLY A 368 -10.60 6.16 18.20
CA GLY A 368 -11.57 6.44 17.14
C GLY A 368 -11.69 7.90 16.73
N PHE A 369 -12.78 8.21 16.01
CA PHE A 369 -13.10 9.57 15.55
C PHE A 369 -13.50 10.48 16.71
N PRO A 370 -13.07 11.74 16.74
CA PRO A 370 -13.63 12.71 17.68
C PRO A 370 -15.07 13.04 17.29
N PRO A 371 -15.95 13.38 18.26
CA PRO A 371 -17.35 13.69 18.00
C PRO A 371 -17.50 15.12 17.44
N ILE A 372 -17.04 15.34 16.19
CA ILE A 372 -17.11 16.60 15.46
C ILE A 372 -17.65 16.36 14.06
N ASP A 373 -18.36 17.34 13.52
CA ASP A 373 -19.08 17.18 12.25
C ASP A 373 -18.21 17.25 11.01
N LEU A 374 -17.05 17.93 11.06
CA LEU A 374 -16.18 18.15 9.90
C LEU A 374 -14.71 18.01 10.28
N GLY A 375 -13.98 17.26 9.47
CA GLY A 375 -12.55 17.01 9.66
C GLY A 375 -12.23 15.99 10.72
N ASP A 376 -13.21 15.17 11.12
CA ASP A 376 -13.05 14.08 12.09
C ASP A 376 -11.93 13.11 11.70
N GLU A 377 -11.79 12.82 10.42
CA GLU A 377 -10.70 11.98 9.87
C GLU A 377 -9.31 12.65 10.00
N PHE A 378 -9.26 14.00 9.96
CA PHE A 378 -8.01 14.73 10.19
C PHE A 378 -7.54 14.53 11.63
N TYR A 379 -8.40 14.74 12.60
CA TYR A 379 -8.04 14.57 14.02
C TYR A 379 -7.79 13.11 14.39
N LEU A 380 -8.48 12.16 13.75
CA LEU A 380 -8.17 10.75 13.90
C LEU A 380 -6.75 10.45 13.45
N MET A 381 -6.37 10.93 12.26
CA MET A 381 -5.01 10.70 11.75
C MET A 381 -3.94 11.39 12.60
N GLU A 382 -4.23 12.57 13.15
CA GLU A 382 -3.34 13.21 14.11
C GLU A 382 -3.10 12.33 15.34
N LYS A 383 -4.18 11.76 15.93
CA LYS A 383 -4.07 10.82 17.05
C LYS A 383 -3.24 9.58 16.67
N VAL A 384 -3.46 9.03 15.49
CA VAL A 384 -2.69 7.90 14.95
C VAL A 384 -1.20 8.21 14.91
N ILE A 385 -0.83 9.35 14.36
CA ILE A 385 0.58 9.77 14.25
C ILE A 385 1.19 10.00 15.64
N ARG A 386 0.46 10.66 16.55
CA ARG A 386 0.92 10.93 17.92
C ARG A 386 1.03 9.68 18.79
N ASN A 387 0.26 8.64 18.47
CA ASN A 387 0.36 7.32 19.09
C ASN A 387 1.40 6.41 18.42
N HIS A 388 2.33 6.98 17.64
CA HIS A 388 3.39 6.27 16.92
C HIS A 388 2.87 5.19 15.96
N GLY A 389 1.71 5.43 15.35
CA GLY A 389 1.16 4.54 14.33
C GLY A 389 2.00 4.51 13.07
N THR A 390 2.29 3.32 12.59
CA THR A 390 2.99 3.12 11.32
C THR A 390 2.03 3.35 10.16
N VAL A 391 2.28 4.41 9.38
CA VAL A 391 1.44 4.81 8.24
C VAL A 391 2.14 4.47 6.93
N SER A 392 1.44 3.85 6.01
CA SER A 392 1.93 3.54 4.65
C SER A 392 1.03 4.16 3.58
N TYR A 393 1.61 4.40 2.41
CA TYR A 393 0.90 4.94 1.26
C TYR A 393 0.92 3.97 0.09
N LEU A 394 -0.27 3.64 -0.40
CA LEU A 394 -0.48 2.84 -1.60
C LEU A 394 -0.95 3.77 -2.74
N PRO A 395 -0.15 4.01 -3.79
CA PRO A 395 -0.47 4.96 -4.87
C PRO A 395 -1.51 4.39 -5.83
N ARG A 396 -2.73 4.14 -5.32
CA ARG A 396 -3.87 3.63 -6.07
C ARG A 396 -5.09 4.50 -5.81
N CYS A 397 -5.89 4.68 -6.85
CA CYS A 397 -7.12 5.45 -6.80
C CYS A 397 -8.31 4.50 -6.97
N ASP A 398 -8.64 3.78 -5.90
CA ASP A 398 -9.68 2.74 -5.90
C ASP A 398 -10.98 3.18 -5.18
N VAL A 399 -11.05 4.47 -4.81
CA VAL A 399 -12.24 5.11 -4.24
C VAL A 399 -12.78 6.13 -5.23
N LYS A 400 -14.08 6.09 -5.45
CA LYS A 400 -14.85 7.06 -6.23
C LYS A 400 -15.78 7.80 -5.29
N ALA A 401 -15.40 9.02 -4.90
CA ALA A 401 -16.21 9.86 -4.04
C ALA A 401 -17.08 10.81 -4.87
N LEU A 402 -18.31 11.01 -4.41
CA LEU A 402 -19.29 11.86 -5.06
C LEU A 402 -19.23 13.29 -4.48
N VAL A 403 -19.13 14.28 -5.36
CA VAL A 403 -19.22 15.69 -4.99
C VAL A 403 -20.63 16.17 -5.25
N HIS A 404 -21.35 16.54 -4.20
CA HIS A 404 -22.67 17.15 -4.31
C HIS A 404 -22.56 18.62 -4.61
N THR A 405 -23.29 19.07 -5.64
CA THR A 405 -23.31 20.48 -6.07
C THR A 405 -24.41 21.28 -5.37
N GLU A 406 -25.46 20.63 -4.84
CA GLU A 406 -26.56 21.27 -4.15
C GLU A 406 -26.52 21.05 -2.63
N SER A 407 -26.77 22.11 -1.89
CA SER A 407 -26.41 22.33 -0.49
C SER A 407 -27.46 21.89 0.52
N GLU A 408 -27.95 20.66 0.50
CA GLU A 408 -28.72 20.11 1.61
C GLU A 408 -27.93 18.99 2.31
N GLY A 409 -27.35 19.29 3.47
CA GLY A 409 -26.64 18.30 4.26
C GLY A 409 -25.53 18.89 5.13
N MET A 410 -24.61 18.03 5.63
CA MET A 410 -23.41 18.44 6.38
C MET A 410 -22.44 19.30 5.55
N SER A 411 -22.58 19.28 4.23
CA SER A 411 -21.80 20.07 3.27
C SER A 411 -22.35 21.48 3.06
N SER A 412 -23.32 21.97 3.87
CA SER A 412 -23.79 23.36 3.74
C SER A 412 -22.60 24.33 3.82
N ARG A 413 -22.59 25.33 2.95
CA ARG A 413 -21.48 26.30 2.79
C ARG A 413 -21.03 26.89 4.12
N GLU A 414 -21.96 27.23 5.01
CA GLU A 414 -21.68 27.83 6.33
C GLU A 414 -20.98 26.85 7.28
N ARG A 415 -21.48 25.62 7.41
CA ARG A 415 -20.87 24.57 8.24
C ARG A 415 -19.49 24.17 7.74
N LYS A 416 -19.31 24.09 6.41
CA LYS A 416 -18.01 23.84 5.81
C LYS A 416 -17.01 24.92 6.16
N ILE A 417 -17.39 26.20 6.04
CA ILE A 417 -16.56 27.34 6.39
C ILE A 417 -16.19 27.32 7.88
N GLU A 418 -17.13 27.01 8.76
CA GLU A 418 -16.88 26.93 10.20
C GLU A 418 -15.93 25.77 10.53
N GLY A 419 -16.14 24.58 9.94
CA GLY A 419 -15.27 23.42 10.11
C GLY A 419 -13.85 23.69 9.64
N GLU A 420 -13.68 24.32 8.45
CA GLU A 420 -12.38 24.72 7.92
C GLU A 420 -11.69 25.77 8.79
N ASN A 421 -12.42 26.74 9.32
CA ASN A 421 -11.88 27.72 10.26
C ASN A 421 -11.38 27.07 11.56
N ARG A 422 -12.14 26.13 12.09
CA ARG A 422 -11.77 25.34 13.27
C ARG A 422 -10.51 24.54 13.03
N LEU A 423 -10.46 23.84 11.89
CA LEU A 423 -9.30 23.08 11.46
C LEU A 423 -8.06 23.96 11.25
N PHE A 424 -8.25 25.12 10.65
CA PHE A 424 -7.18 26.10 10.47
C PHE A 424 -6.65 26.62 11.81
N ALA A 425 -7.54 27.00 12.73
CA ALA A 425 -7.14 27.44 14.07
C ALA A 425 -6.40 26.33 14.84
N HIS A 426 -6.80 25.06 14.65
CA HIS A 426 -6.10 23.91 15.20
C HIS A 426 -4.71 23.76 14.59
N LYS A 427 -4.58 23.77 13.28
CA LYS A 427 -3.28 23.70 12.56
C LYS A 427 -2.31 24.79 12.99
N LYS A 428 -2.83 26.00 13.26
CA LYS A 428 -2.01 27.16 13.69
C LYS A 428 -1.33 26.92 15.05
N LYS A 429 -1.91 26.13 15.95
CA LYS A 429 -1.29 25.82 17.26
C LYS A 429 0.02 25.07 17.15
N TYR A 430 0.23 24.30 16.07
CA TYR A 430 1.44 23.50 15.85
C TYR A 430 2.49 24.17 14.97
N TRP A 431 2.35 25.49 14.74
CA TRP A 431 3.34 26.26 14.01
C TRP A 431 4.76 26.15 14.62
N ALA A 432 4.86 26.02 15.95
CA ALA A 432 6.14 25.88 16.62
C ALA A 432 6.90 24.62 16.20
N ASP A 433 6.19 23.53 15.98
CA ASP A 433 6.76 22.19 15.69
C ASP A 433 7.18 22.03 14.23
N MET A 434 6.86 23.00 13.36
CA MET A 434 7.21 22.95 11.94
C MET A 434 8.62 23.45 11.69
N ARG A 435 9.34 22.79 10.75
CA ARG A 435 10.63 23.28 10.23
C ARG A 435 10.44 24.56 9.41
N TRP A 436 11.50 25.33 9.25
CA TRP A 436 11.45 26.61 8.51
C TRP A 436 10.90 26.46 7.08
N GLY A 437 11.30 25.42 6.34
CA GLY A 437 10.79 25.12 5.00
C GLY A 437 9.31 24.72 4.97
N GLU A 438 8.82 24.05 6.01
CA GLU A 438 7.42 23.67 6.21
C GLU A 438 6.58 24.89 6.59
N LYS A 439 7.12 25.77 7.47
CA LYS A 439 6.52 27.07 7.81
C LYS A 439 6.29 27.93 6.57
N ARG A 440 7.28 27.98 5.66
CA ARG A 440 7.15 28.73 4.40
C ARG A 440 6.04 28.16 3.52
N LYS A 441 5.96 26.84 3.35
CA LYS A 441 4.88 26.18 2.60
C LYS A 441 3.50 26.41 3.23
N PHE A 442 3.43 26.37 4.56
CA PHE A 442 2.19 26.63 5.29
C PHE A 442 1.71 28.06 5.10
N VAL A 443 2.62 29.06 5.14
CA VAL A 443 2.29 30.46 4.83
C VAL A 443 1.80 30.61 3.39
N CYS A 444 2.47 29.98 2.42
CA CYS A 444 2.03 30.01 1.03
C CYS A 444 0.63 29.39 0.86
N ALA A 445 0.34 28.29 1.53
CA ALA A 445 -0.98 27.66 1.52
C ALA A 445 -2.06 28.57 2.14
N ILE A 446 -1.73 29.29 3.22
CA ILE A 446 -2.61 30.30 3.84
C ILE A 446 -2.89 31.46 2.88
N ILE A 447 -1.87 32.00 2.26
CA ILE A 447 -2.00 33.13 1.33
C ILE A 447 -2.88 32.71 0.13
N TRP A 448 -2.67 31.51 -0.39
CA TRP A 448 -3.48 30.96 -1.47
C TRP A 448 -4.94 30.76 -1.04
N TYR A 449 -5.18 30.21 0.14
CA TYR A 449 -6.51 30.01 0.71
C TYR A 449 -7.24 31.36 0.97
N LEU A 450 -6.55 32.34 1.53
CA LEU A 450 -7.09 33.69 1.72
C LEU A 450 -7.34 34.41 0.37
N GLY A 451 -6.46 34.20 -0.63
CA GLY A 451 -6.63 34.74 -1.96
C GLY A 451 -7.88 34.22 -2.67
N ILE A 452 -8.16 32.91 -2.57
CA ILE A 452 -9.39 32.30 -3.11
C ILE A 452 -10.62 32.90 -2.39
N ARG A 453 -10.60 33.03 -1.07
CA ARG A 453 -11.72 33.62 -0.31
C ARG A 453 -12.01 35.07 -0.71
N ILE A 454 -10.98 35.88 -0.99
CA ILE A 454 -11.17 37.25 -1.46
C ILE A 454 -11.84 37.26 -2.81
N LEU A 455 -11.42 36.39 -3.75
CA LEU A 455 -12.02 36.27 -5.07
C LEU A 455 -13.47 35.77 -5.03
N GLU A 456 -13.81 34.85 -4.10
CA GLU A 456 -15.18 34.36 -3.90
C GLU A 456 -16.10 35.43 -3.28
N THR A 457 -15.58 36.31 -2.40
CA THR A 457 -16.34 37.41 -1.81
C THR A 457 -16.55 38.57 -2.74
N ASP A 458 -15.60 38.83 -3.65
CA ASP A 458 -15.75 39.89 -4.67
C ASP A 458 -16.70 39.51 -5.79
N SER A 459 -16.81 38.22 -6.15
CA SER A 459 -17.81 37.73 -7.10
C SER A 459 -19.27 37.88 -6.63
N ILE A 460 -19.50 38.03 -5.32
CA ILE A 460 -20.84 38.22 -4.75
C ILE A 460 -21.23 39.71 -4.68
N ARG A 461 -20.29 40.64 -4.82
CA ARG A 461 -20.59 42.07 -4.84
C ARG A 461 -21.00 42.61 -6.23
N HIS A 462 -20.90 41.75 -7.24
CA HIS A 462 -21.24 42.07 -8.63
C HIS A 462 -22.39 41.22 -9.22
N LEU A 463 -23.15 40.48 -8.41
CA LEU A 463 -24.43 39.88 -8.65
C LEU A 463 -25.49 40.45 -7.69
#